data_7702a07072121ec7bf7e298355b07ab4
#
_entry.id   7702a07072121ec7bf7e298355b07ab4
#
_cell.length_a   1.000
_cell.length_b   1.000
_cell.length_c   1.000
_cell.angle_alpha   90.00
_cell.angle_beta   90.00
_cell.angle_gamma   90.00
#
_symmetry.space_group_name_H-M   'P 1'
#
loop_
_entity.id
_entity.type
_entity.pdbx_description
1 polymer ?
#
loop_
_entity_poly.entity_id
_entity_poly.type
_entity_poly.pdbx_seq_one_letter_code
_entity_poly.pdbx_strand_id
1 'polypeptide(L)'
;MLFRSHGLIAAAMFFVTGVFYERTKTLSIPNMGGLAKVLPITFAFFLASSLASLALPGMSGFVSEITVFLGITANDSFTTGFRVIAIVLAAIGLVLTPVYLLSLCRRVFFGPRIPALAKVGDMTPREAVIGLSLLLPTLVIGFWPRLAIQLYEATTTALANDLASQVQVALGRLPALG
;
A
#
# COMPACT_ATOMS: atom_id res chain seq x y z
N MET A 1 4.32 -10.20 -3.50
CA MET A 1 3.09 -9.74 -2.81
C MET A 1 3.03 -8.23 -2.73
N LEU A 2 4.00 -7.55 -2.16
CA LEU A 2 4.10 -6.09 -1.97
C LEU A 2 3.76 -5.31 -3.26
N PHE A 3 4.36 -5.67 -4.38
CA PHE A 3 4.19 -4.98 -5.67
C PHE A 3 2.73 -5.00 -6.18
N ARG A 4 2.04 -6.15 -6.10
CA ARG A 4 0.64 -6.27 -6.56
C ARG A 4 -0.32 -5.57 -5.61
N SER A 5 -0.09 -5.68 -4.32
CA SER A 5 -0.85 -4.99 -3.30
C SER A 5 -0.74 -3.47 -3.45
N HIS A 6 0.49 -2.97 -3.63
CA HIS A 6 0.72 -1.55 -3.88
C HIS A 6 0.01 -1.06 -5.14
N GLY A 7 0.03 -1.84 -6.23
CA GLY A 7 -0.67 -1.50 -7.47
C GLY A 7 -2.17 -1.31 -7.29
N LEU A 8 -2.85 -2.18 -6.54
CA LEU A 8 -4.27 -2.06 -6.25
C LEU A 8 -4.59 -0.83 -5.38
N ILE A 9 -3.79 -0.61 -4.34
CA ILE A 9 -3.97 0.52 -3.42
C ILE A 9 -3.72 1.85 -4.14
N ALA A 10 -2.64 1.93 -4.93
CA ALA A 10 -2.33 3.11 -5.73
C ALA A 10 -3.42 3.40 -6.75
N ALA A 11 -3.90 2.38 -7.47
CA ALA A 11 -5.00 2.52 -8.42
C ALA A 11 -6.28 3.05 -7.73
N ALA A 12 -6.61 2.54 -6.54
CA ALA A 12 -7.75 3.01 -5.76
C ALA A 12 -7.59 4.48 -5.34
N MET A 13 -6.41 4.87 -4.84
CA MET A 13 -6.13 6.26 -4.45
C MET A 13 -6.19 7.22 -5.65
N PHE A 14 -5.58 6.85 -6.78
CA PHE A 14 -5.64 7.67 -8.00
C PHE A 14 -7.05 7.79 -8.54
N PHE A 15 -7.81 6.69 -8.55
CA PHE A 15 -9.20 6.70 -8.96
C PHE A 15 -10.04 7.65 -8.12
N VAL A 16 -9.96 7.55 -6.78
CA VAL A 16 -10.69 8.42 -5.86
C VAL A 16 -10.25 9.89 -6.00
N THR A 17 -8.96 10.12 -6.23
CA THR A 17 -8.42 11.46 -6.50
C THR A 17 -8.98 12.02 -7.82
N GLY A 18 -9.12 11.19 -8.86
CA GLY A 18 -9.76 11.56 -10.12
C GLY A 18 -11.23 11.95 -9.94
N VAL A 19 -11.99 11.10 -9.25
CA VAL A 19 -13.39 11.37 -8.86
C VAL A 19 -13.51 12.69 -8.10
N PHE A 20 -12.61 12.93 -7.17
CA PHE A 20 -12.54 14.16 -6.39
C PHE A 20 -12.25 15.37 -7.26
N TYR A 21 -11.26 15.27 -8.17
CA TYR A 21 -10.90 16.35 -9.10
C TYR A 21 -12.04 16.70 -10.06
N GLU A 22 -12.78 15.73 -10.58
CA GLU A 22 -13.92 16.00 -11.45
C GLU A 22 -14.98 16.88 -10.80
N ARG A 23 -15.12 16.80 -9.49
CA ARG A 23 -16.10 17.54 -8.71
C ARG A 23 -15.60 18.88 -8.23
N THR A 24 -14.37 18.94 -7.77
CA THR A 24 -13.79 20.15 -7.18
C THR A 24 -13.09 21.05 -8.20
N LYS A 25 -12.71 20.49 -9.36
CA LYS A 25 -11.90 21.12 -10.40
C LYS A 25 -10.58 21.72 -9.90
N THR A 26 -10.12 21.28 -8.74
CA THR A 26 -8.86 21.72 -8.14
C THR A 26 -8.21 20.58 -7.36
N LEU A 27 -6.87 20.56 -7.31
CA LEU A 27 -6.06 19.72 -6.43
C LEU A 27 -5.29 20.58 -5.43
N SER A 28 -5.56 21.88 -5.37
CA SER A 28 -4.89 22.81 -4.45
C SER A 28 -5.46 22.65 -3.05
N ILE A 29 -4.68 22.09 -2.13
CA ILE A 29 -5.10 21.83 -0.73
C ILE A 29 -5.61 23.09 0.00
N PRO A 30 -5.00 24.29 -0.17
CA PRO A 30 -5.54 25.51 0.43
C PRO A 30 -6.96 25.86 0.01
N ASN A 31 -7.38 25.41 -1.18
CA ASN A 31 -8.71 25.65 -1.73
C ASN A 31 -9.71 24.53 -1.40
N MET A 32 -9.36 23.66 -0.46
CA MET A 32 -10.17 22.53 -0.02
C MET A 32 -10.40 22.60 1.49
N GLY A 33 -11.56 22.16 1.95
CA GLY A 33 -11.88 22.10 3.38
C GLY A 33 -13.32 21.69 3.62
N GLY A 34 -13.55 20.96 4.73
CA GLY A 34 -14.89 20.57 5.17
C GLY A 34 -15.65 19.62 4.23
N LEU A 35 -14.94 18.92 3.33
CA LEU A 35 -15.56 18.12 2.26
C LEU A 35 -16.16 16.80 2.74
N ALA A 36 -15.80 16.31 3.92
CA ALA A 36 -16.38 15.07 4.47
C ALA A 36 -17.91 15.11 4.61
N LYS A 37 -18.47 16.31 4.81
CA LYS A 37 -19.93 16.49 4.93
C LYS A 37 -20.63 16.64 3.57
N VAL A 38 -19.90 17.02 2.54
CA VAL A 38 -20.41 17.24 1.20
C VAL A 38 -20.24 15.99 0.34
N LEU A 39 -19.14 15.29 0.52
CA LEU A 39 -18.72 14.11 -0.24
C LEU A 39 -18.45 12.91 0.70
N PRO A 40 -19.45 12.44 1.48
CA PRO A 40 -19.22 11.41 2.48
C PRO A 40 -18.78 10.06 1.89
N ILE A 41 -19.29 9.66 0.72
CA ILE A 41 -18.91 8.41 0.04
C ILE A 41 -17.48 8.52 -0.48
N THR A 42 -17.16 9.62 -1.18
CA THR A 42 -15.79 9.87 -1.67
C THR A 42 -14.79 9.91 -0.50
N PHE A 43 -15.17 10.54 0.63
CA PHE A 43 -14.36 10.54 1.84
C PHE A 43 -14.13 9.14 2.40
N ALA A 44 -15.16 8.30 2.46
CA ALA A 44 -15.03 6.92 2.94
C ALA A 44 -14.06 6.10 2.07
N PHE A 45 -14.17 6.21 0.75
CA PHE A 45 -13.24 5.54 -0.17
C PHE A 45 -11.81 6.09 -0.07
N PHE A 46 -11.66 7.41 0.05
CA PHE A 46 -10.34 8.02 0.24
C PHE A 46 -9.70 7.56 1.55
N LEU A 47 -10.47 7.56 2.64
CA LEU A 47 -10.00 7.10 3.94
C LEU A 47 -9.63 5.61 3.90
N ALA A 48 -10.48 4.76 3.33
CA ALA A 48 -10.20 3.33 3.20
C ALA A 48 -8.93 3.06 2.37
N SER A 49 -8.74 3.76 1.24
CA SER A 49 -7.54 3.67 0.41
C SER A 49 -6.30 4.15 1.17
N SER A 50 -6.43 5.25 1.94
CA SER A 50 -5.36 5.77 2.79
C SER A 50 -4.97 4.78 3.88
N LEU A 51 -5.95 4.18 4.58
CA LEU A 51 -5.70 3.16 5.60
C LEU A 51 -5.06 1.90 5.01
N ALA A 52 -5.42 1.53 3.78
CA ALA A 52 -4.77 0.43 3.06
C ALA A 52 -3.31 0.76 2.73
N SER A 53 -3.02 2.02 2.37
CA SER A 53 -1.66 2.52 2.13
C SER A 53 -0.81 2.61 3.40
N LEU A 54 -1.45 2.78 4.57
CA LEU A 54 -0.80 2.76 5.89
C LEU A 54 -0.48 1.34 6.38
N ALA A 55 -0.76 0.33 5.58
CA ALA A 55 -0.56 -1.07 5.94
C ALA A 55 -1.16 -1.46 7.30
N LEU A 56 -2.38 -0.98 7.60
CA LEU A 56 -3.06 -1.35 8.84
C LEU A 56 -3.40 -2.85 8.85
N PRO A 57 -3.43 -3.48 10.04
CA PRO A 57 -3.87 -4.86 10.19
C PRO A 57 -5.23 -5.10 9.52
N GLY A 58 -5.34 -6.17 8.73
CA GLY A 58 -6.51 -6.43 7.88
C GLY A 58 -6.42 -5.89 6.46
N MET A 59 -5.38 -5.15 6.13
CA MET A 59 -5.08 -4.70 4.76
C MET A 59 -3.92 -5.48 4.15
N SER A 60 -3.91 -5.63 2.84
CA SER A 60 -2.89 -6.40 2.12
C SER A 60 -1.46 -5.83 2.28
N GLY A 61 -1.34 -4.53 2.51
CA GLY A 61 -0.07 -3.85 2.80
C GLY A 61 0.62 -4.38 4.05
N PHE A 62 -0.15 -4.58 5.13
CA PHE A 62 0.36 -5.10 6.40
C PHE A 62 1.04 -6.48 6.27
N VAL A 63 0.37 -7.41 5.59
CA VAL A 63 0.92 -8.76 5.34
C VAL A 63 2.25 -8.67 4.58
N SER A 64 2.30 -7.75 3.61
CA SER A 64 3.48 -7.54 2.78
C SER A 64 4.64 -6.94 3.57
N GLU A 65 4.40 -5.94 4.39
CA GLU A 65 5.42 -5.29 5.23
C GLU A 65 5.98 -6.24 6.28
N ILE A 66 5.13 -6.97 7.02
CA ILE A 66 5.59 -7.98 7.98
C ILE A 66 6.45 -9.04 7.30
N THR A 67 6.06 -9.52 6.12
CA THR A 67 6.85 -10.52 5.38
C THR A 67 8.24 -9.99 5.04
N VAL A 68 8.37 -8.71 4.66
CA VAL A 68 9.67 -8.07 4.39
C VAL A 68 10.50 -7.95 5.66
N PHE A 69 9.91 -7.47 6.77
CA PHE A 69 10.62 -7.38 8.05
C PHE A 69 11.12 -8.75 8.53
N LEU A 70 10.28 -9.77 8.46
CA LEU A 70 10.66 -11.13 8.82
C LEU A 70 11.78 -11.65 7.90
N GLY A 71 11.70 -11.38 6.59
CA GLY A 71 12.73 -11.78 5.64
C GLY A 71 14.09 -11.14 5.94
N ILE A 72 14.13 -9.86 6.30
CA ILE A 72 15.37 -9.16 6.66
C ILE A 72 15.93 -9.69 7.98
N THR A 73 15.09 -9.95 8.97
CA THR A 73 15.53 -10.42 10.30
C THR A 73 15.99 -11.87 10.30
N ALA A 74 15.34 -12.73 9.52
CA ALA A 74 15.60 -14.18 9.48
C ALA A 74 16.75 -14.56 8.52
N ASN A 75 17.22 -13.65 7.68
CA ASN A 75 18.24 -13.98 6.68
C ASN A 75 19.67 -13.80 7.25
N ASP A 76 20.38 -14.91 7.41
CA ASP A 76 21.75 -14.92 7.94
C ASP A 76 22.82 -14.41 6.96
N SER A 77 22.48 -14.25 5.68
CA SER A 77 23.38 -13.68 4.69
C SER A 77 23.67 -12.20 4.89
N PHE A 78 22.81 -11.49 5.65
CA PHE A 78 22.99 -10.07 5.95
C PHE A 78 23.77 -9.87 7.26
N THR A 79 24.72 -8.93 7.24
CA THR A 79 25.41 -8.52 8.45
C THR A 79 24.45 -7.89 9.45
N THR A 80 24.73 -8.02 10.74
CA THR A 80 23.90 -7.42 11.80
C THR A 80 23.74 -5.92 11.62
N GLY A 81 24.81 -5.21 11.22
CA GLY A 81 24.76 -3.77 10.95
C GLY A 81 23.76 -3.42 9.84
N PHE A 82 23.80 -4.15 8.72
CA PHE A 82 22.84 -3.95 7.64
C PHE A 82 21.40 -4.18 8.08
N ARG A 83 21.12 -5.28 8.81
CA ARG A 83 19.77 -5.58 9.34
C ARG A 83 19.25 -4.44 10.20
N VAL A 84 20.06 -3.97 11.16
CA VAL A 84 19.65 -2.87 12.06
C VAL A 84 19.36 -1.60 11.28
N ILE A 85 20.24 -1.18 10.37
CA ILE A 85 20.05 0.04 9.56
C ILE A 85 18.78 -0.10 8.71
N ALA A 86 18.59 -1.22 8.02
CA ALA A 86 17.42 -1.44 7.17
C ALA A 86 16.10 -1.40 7.96
N ILE A 87 16.07 -2.04 9.14
CA ILE A 87 14.88 -2.04 10.02
C ILE A 87 14.59 -0.63 10.55
N VAL A 88 15.62 0.11 11.00
CA VAL A 88 15.44 1.48 11.51
C VAL A 88 14.91 2.40 10.42
N LEU A 89 15.49 2.36 9.22
CA LEU A 89 15.02 3.19 8.09
C LEU A 89 13.58 2.83 7.68
N ALA A 90 13.26 1.55 7.64
CA ALA A 90 11.90 1.10 7.34
C ALA A 90 10.90 1.53 8.43
N ALA A 91 11.27 1.46 9.72
CA ALA A 91 10.44 1.91 10.83
C ALA A 91 10.20 3.43 10.78
N ILE A 92 11.20 4.23 10.41
CA ILE A 92 11.02 5.67 10.19
C ILE A 92 9.99 5.91 9.07
N GLY A 93 10.09 5.21 7.95
CA GLY A 93 9.13 5.29 6.86
C GLY A 93 7.71 4.94 7.30
N LEU A 94 7.57 3.89 8.11
CA LEU A 94 6.29 3.43 8.68
C LEU A 94 5.62 4.50 9.55
N VAL A 95 6.40 5.32 10.27
CA VAL A 95 5.87 6.41 11.10
C VAL A 95 5.56 7.64 10.25
N LEU A 96 6.39 7.97 9.26
CA LEU A 96 6.18 9.15 8.42
C LEU A 96 4.94 9.05 7.52
N THR A 97 4.62 7.85 7.03
CA THR A 97 3.47 7.63 6.15
C THR A 97 2.13 8.04 6.78
N PRO A 98 1.76 7.61 8.00
CA PRO A 98 0.58 8.11 8.69
C PRO A 98 0.57 9.62 8.87
N VAL A 99 1.71 10.22 9.21
CA VAL A 99 1.79 11.67 9.48
C VAL A 99 1.35 12.47 8.26
N TYR A 100 1.89 12.18 7.08
CA TYR A 100 1.51 12.96 5.89
C TYR A 100 0.12 12.59 5.36
N LEU A 101 -0.27 11.30 5.34
CA LEU A 101 -1.59 10.89 4.83
C LEU A 101 -2.73 11.40 5.72
N LEU A 102 -2.63 11.24 7.04
CA LEU A 102 -3.66 11.74 7.96
C LEU A 102 -3.70 13.26 8.00
N SER A 103 -2.55 13.93 7.85
CA SER A 103 -2.49 15.39 7.71
C SER A 103 -3.21 15.86 6.44
N LEU A 104 -2.99 15.17 5.31
CA LEU A 104 -3.68 15.42 4.05
C LEU A 104 -5.19 15.23 4.20
N CYS A 105 -5.60 14.09 4.75
CA CYS A 105 -7.00 13.77 5.02
C CYS A 105 -7.66 14.85 5.86
N ARG A 106 -7.01 15.28 6.96
CA ARG A 106 -7.50 16.33 7.83
C ARG A 106 -7.68 17.66 7.10
N ARG A 107 -6.73 18.06 6.27
CA ARG A 107 -6.76 19.35 5.55
C ARG A 107 -7.83 19.37 4.48
N VAL A 108 -8.05 18.30 3.76
CA VAL A 108 -8.98 18.22 2.62
C VAL A 108 -10.41 18.01 3.10
N PHE A 109 -10.63 17.07 4.00
CA PHE A 109 -11.99 16.63 4.37
C PHE A 109 -12.54 17.31 5.61
N PHE A 110 -11.68 17.82 6.50
CA PHE A 110 -12.09 18.50 7.72
C PHE A 110 -11.70 19.99 7.67
N GLY A 111 -12.23 20.77 8.60
CA GLY A 111 -12.03 22.22 8.67
C GLY A 111 -13.21 23.04 8.13
N PRO A 112 -13.02 24.35 7.91
CA PRO A 112 -14.08 25.24 7.46
C PRO A 112 -14.55 24.88 6.06
N ARG A 113 -15.87 24.93 5.87
CA ARG A 113 -16.47 24.67 4.54
C ARG A 113 -16.14 25.80 3.57
N ILE A 114 -15.80 25.45 2.35
CA ILE A 114 -15.64 26.39 1.25
C ILE A 114 -16.99 26.53 0.54
N PRO A 115 -17.61 27.73 0.51
CA PRO A 115 -18.93 27.92 -0.07
C PRO A 115 -19.05 27.49 -1.53
N ALA A 116 -18.00 27.66 -2.31
CA ALA A 116 -17.95 27.25 -3.73
C ALA A 116 -18.10 25.73 -3.93
N LEU A 117 -17.73 24.92 -2.94
CA LEU A 117 -17.80 23.46 -3.00
C LEU A 117 -19.04 22.88 -2.28
N ALA A 118 -19.90 23.71 -1.73
CA ALA A 118 -21.04 23.27 -0.93
C ALA A 118 -22.13 22.52 -1.71
N LYS A 119 -22.19 22.70 -3.05
CA LYS A 119 -23.20 22.10 -3.92
C LYS A 119 -22.67 20.99 -4.83
N VAL A 120 -21.46 20.52 -4.58
CA VAL A 120 -20.82 19.48 -5.37
C VAL A 120 -21.47 18.13 -5.05
N GLY A 121 -21.82 17.35 -6.09
CA GLY A 121 -22.39 16.00 -5.94
C GLY A 121 -21.33 14.99 -5.50
N ASP A 122 -21.75 14.00 -4.70
CA ASP A 122 -20.85 12.92 -4.27
C ASP A 122 -20.64 11.85 -5.36
N MET A 123 -19.88 10.83 -5.04
CA MET A 123 -19.57 9.68 -5.88
C MET A 123 -20.84 9.01 -6.40
N THR A 124 -20.89 8.76 -7.71
CA THR A 124 -22.01 8.04 -8.33
C THR A 124 -21.94 6.55 -7.99
N PRO A 125 -23.08 5.79 -8.05
CA PRO A 125 -23.07 4.34 -7.81
C PRO A 125 -22.09 3.59 -8.71
N ARG A 126 -21.94 4.02 -9.98
CA ARG A 126 -20.98 3.42 -10.91
C ARG A 126 -19.53 3.61 -10.45
N GLU A 127 -19.18 4.79 -10.01
CA GLU A 127 -17.84 5.08 -9.48
C GLU A 127 -17.60 4.32 -8.17
N ALA A 128 -18.61 4.21 -7.30
CA ALA A 128 -18.52 3.44 -6.07
C ALA A 128 -18.25 1.95 -6.35
N VAL A 129 -18.89 1.36 -7.36
CA VAL A 129 -18.62 -0.03 -7.78
C VAL A 129 -17.19 -0.19 -8.27
N ILE A 130 -16.67 0.76 -9.07
CA ILE A 130 -15.28 0.74 -9.54
C ILE A 130 -14.33 0.84 -8.34
N GLY A 131 -14.54 1.81 -7.44
CA GLY A 131 -13.73 1.97 -6.23
C GLY A 131 -13.74 0.72 -5.35
N LEU A 132 -14.90 0.11 -5.17
CA LEU A 132 -15.06 -1.13 -4.40
C LEU A 132 -14.32 -2.30 -5.05
N SER A 133 -14.34 -2.43 -6.38
CA SER A 133 -13.63 -3.47 -7.11
C SER A 133 -12.10 -3.40 -6.91
N LEU A 134 -11.57 -2.22 -6.63
CA LEU A 134 -10.15 -2.01 -6.32
C LEU A 134 -9.84 -2.25 -4.83
N LEU A 135 -10.72 -1.82 -3.92
CA LEU A 135 -10.50 -1.95 -2.48
C LEU A 135 -10.82 -3.34 -1.94
N LEU A 136 -11.85 -4.01 -2.47
CA LEU A 136 -12.26 -5.33 -1.99
C LEU A 136 -11.13 -6.36 -2.04
N PRO A 137 -10.35 -6.50 -3.13
CA PRO A 137 -9.22 -7.41 -3.17
C PRO A 137 -8.15 -7.10 -2.13
N THR A 138 -7.92 -5.81 -1.79
CA THR A 138 -6.95 -5.44 -0.76
C THR A 138 -7.38 -5.90 0.63
N LEU A 139 -8.68 -5.85 0.93
CA LEU A 139 -9.26 -6.38 2.16
C LEU A 139 -9.22 -7.90 2.19
N VAL A 140 -9.65 -8.55 1.10
CA VAL A 140 -9.64 -10.02 1.00
C VAL A 140 -8.24 -10.57 1.22
N ILE A 141 -7.22 -10.01 0.58
CA ILE A 141 -5.82 -10.41 0.76
C ILE A 141 -5.32 -10.09 2.17
N GLY A 142 -5.79 -9.01 2.79
CA GLY A 142 -5.42 -8.62 4.16
C GLY A 142 -5.93 -9.61 5.21
N PHE A 143 -7.18 -10.06 5.07
CA PHE A 143 -7.78 -11.04 6.01
C PHE A 143 -7.43 -12.49 5.67
N TRP A 144 -7.23 -12.82 4.39
CA TRP A 144 -6.85 -14.15 3.90
C TRP A 144 -5.56 -14.11 3.07
N PRO A 145 -4.41 -13.82 3.68
CA PRO A 145 -3.13 -13.71 2.96
C PRO A 145 -2.74 -15.02 2.28
N ARG A 146 -3.22 -16.15 2.78
CA ARG A 146 -2.97 -17.48 2.21
C ARG A 146 -3.40 -17.57 0.75
N LEU A 147 -4.51 -16.94 0.36
CA LEU A 147 -4.95 -16.89 -1.04
C LEU A 147 -3.89 -16.30 -1.97
N ALA A 148 -3.26 -15.22 -1.55
CA ALA A 148 -2.22 -14.58 -2.35
C ALA A 148 -0.90 -15.36 -2.28
N ILE A 149 -0.52 -15.91 -1.13
CA ILE A 149 0.72 -16.65 -0.92
C ILE A 149 0.72 -17.91 -1.79
N GLN A 150 -0.35 -18.70 -1.78
CA GLN A 150 -0.47 -19.93 -2.56
C GLN A 150 -0.31 -19.72 -4.08
N LEU A 151 -0.70 -18.55 -4.60
CA LEU A 151 -0.59 -18.26 -6.04
C LEU A 151 0.86 -18.18 -6.55
N TYR A 152 1.82 -17.87 -5.70
CA TYR A 152 3.22 -17.69 -6.11
C TYR A 152 4.22 -18.56 -5.33
N GLU A 153 3.77 -19.25 -4.28
CA GLU A 153 4.62 -20.08 -3.43
C GLU A 153 5.35 -21.18 -4.26
N ALA A 154 4.61 -21.89 -5.11
CA ALA A 154 5.19 -22.92 -5.97
C ALA A 154 6.26 -22.35 -6.91
N THR A 155 6.00 -21.21 -7.54
CA THR A 155 6.93 -20.57 -8.48
C THR A 155 8.15 -20.00 -7.75
N THR A 156 7.96 -19.34 -6.60
CA THR A 156 9.08 -18.77 -5.83
C THR A 156 9.96 -19.85 -5.22
N THR A 157 9.36 -20.94 -4.73
CA THR A 157 10.12 -22.10 -4.21
C THR A 157 10.91 -22.80 -5.30
N ALA A 158 10.30 -23.03 -6.48
CA ALA A 158 10.98 -23.60 -7.62
C ALA A 158 12.17 -22.74 -8.07
N LEU A 159 11.98 -21.43 -8.19
CA LEU A 159 13.02 -20.48 -8.55
C LEU A 159 14.15 -20.44 -7.50
N ALA A 160 13.82 -20.43 -6.22
CA ALA A 160 14.82 -20.45 -5.14
C ALA A 160 15.66 -21.73 -5.17
N ASN A 161 15.05 -22.89 -5.40
CA ASN A 161 15.74 -24.17 -5.49
C ASN A 161 16.63 -24.23 -6.74
N ASP A 162 16.15 -23.71 -7.88
CA ASP A 162 16.94 -23.65 -9.11
C ASP A 162 18.18 -22.76 -8.95
N LEU A 163 18.01 -21.56 -8.38
CA LEU A 163 19.13 -20.67 -8.07
C LEU A 163 20.13 -21.29 -7.09
N ALA A 164 19.65 -21.96 -6.04
CA ALA A 164 20.50 -22.62 -5.07
C ALA A 164 21.33 -23.73 -5.74
N SER A 165 20.70 -24.52 -6.62
CA SER A 165 21.39 -25.58 -7.37
C SER A 165 22.46 -25.02 -8.32
N GLN A 166 22.16 -23.94 -9.03
CA GLN A 166 23.10 -23.26 -9.93
C GLN A 166 24.29 -22.67 -9.17
N VAL A 167 24.07 -22.08 -8.01
CA VAL A 167 25.12 -21.53 -7.14
C VAL A 167 26.03 -22.68 -6.65
N GLN A 168 25.48 -23.81 -6.22
CA GLN A 168 26.27 -24.97 -5.81
C GLN A 168 27.13 -25.55 -6.96
N VAL A 169 26.56 -25.65 -8.15
CA VAL A 169 27.30 -26.09 -9.34
C VAL A 169 28.44 -25.11 -9.70
N ALA A 170 28.17 -23.80 -9.60
CA ALA A 170 29.18 -22.77 -9.84
C ALA A 170 30.33 -22.84 -8.82
N LEU A 171 29.98 -22.95 -7.53
CA LEU A 171 31.00 -23.10 -6.46
C LEU A 171 31.82 -24.37 -6.57
N GLY A 172 31.20 -25.49 -6.97
CA GLY A 172 31.92 -26.75 -7.20
C GLY A 172 32.85 -26.75 -8.41
N ARG A 173 32.70 -25.76 -9.31
CA ARG A 173 33.61 -25.55 -10.47
C ARG A 173 34.79 -24.63 -10.18
N LEU A 174 34.79 -23.94 -9.05
CA LEU A 174 35.91 -23.10 -8.63
C LEU A 174 37.06 -24.04 -8.21
N PRO A 175 38.28 -23.90 -8.78
CA PRO A 175 39.43 -24.68 -8.33
C PRO A 175 39.68 -24.34 -6.86
N ALA A 176 39.94 -25.36 -6.05
CA ALA A 176 40.37 -25.16 -4.67
C ALA A 176 41.62 -24.29 -4.71
N LEU A 177 41.48 -23.04 -4.31
CA LEU A 177 42.61 -22.13 -4.09
C LEU A 177 43.35 -22.66 -2.86
N GLY A 178 44.38 -23.50 -3.10
CA GLY A 178 45.24 -24.00 -2.05
C GLY A 178 46.19 -22.93 -1.52
#